data_ee5b24afc3a9cf834b728dfd62937186
#
_entry.id   ee5b24afc3a9cf834b728dfd62937186
#
_cell.length_a   1.000
_cell.length_b   1.000
_cell.length_c   1.000
_cell.angle_alpha   90.00
_cell.angle_beta   90.00
_cell.angle_gamma   90.00
#
_symmetry.space_group_name_H-M   'P 1'
#
loop_
_entity.id
_entity.type
_entity.pdbx_description
1 polymer ?
#
loop_
_entity_poly.entity_id
_entity_poly.type
_entity_poly.pdbx_seq_one_letter_code
_entity_poly.pdbx_strand_id
1 'polypeptide(L)'
;MAAQDPKKSLKEMGEKIVSQTKKGKNPEITFQLRNLSNIVYDKKTRTLRLGDKMGNRTFFNVAHAKKFLQTVEVASIIKKELLESGKHEHLRGVFYMTKRTIPGTKVNMVDEQNESDKVIEDLEVITGLSREQLHV
;
A
#
# COMPACT_ATOMS: atom_id res chain seq x y z
N MET A 1 -4.57 -23.21 -3.27
CA MET A 1 -4.75 -21.83 -3.75
C MET A 1 -3.58 -21.48 -4.66
N ALA A 2 -3.88 -20.92 -5.81
CA ALA A 2 -2.82 -20.36 -6.65
C ALA A 2 -2.13 -19.21 -5.90
N ALA A 3 -0.80 -19.18 -5.92
CA ALA A 3 -0.05 -18.08 -5.33
C ALA A 3 -0.42 -16.78 -6.06
N GLN A 4 -0.80 -15.76 -5.30
CA GLN A 4 -1.13 -14.46 -5.86
C GLN A 4 0.14 -13.79 -6.39
N ASP A 5 0.12 -13.36 -7.66
CA ASP A 5 1.26 -12.67 -8.26
C ASP A 5 1.33 -11.23 -7.74
N PRO A 6 2.40 -10.86 -7.01
CA PRO A 6 2.56 -9.51 -6.47
C PRO A 6 2.55 -8.42 -7.55
N LYS A 7 3.17 -8.65 -8.69
CA LYS A 7 3.19 -7.69 -9.81
C LYS A 7 1.80 -7.40 -10.32
N LYS A 8 1.00 -8.46 -10.48
CA LYS A 8 -0.38 -8.36 -10.94
C LYS A 8 -1.25 -7.60 -9.95
N SER A 9 -1.12 -7.89 -8.66
CA SER A 9 -1.89 -7.20 -7.61
C SER A 9 -1.62 -5.70 -7.57
N LEU A 10 -0.36 -5.30 -7.64
CA LEU A 10 0.02 -3.88 -7.65
C LEU A 10 -0.42 -3.19 -8.95
N LYS A 11 -0.32 -3.88 -10.09
CA LYS A 11 -0.78 -3.37 -11.38
C LYS A 11 -2.29 -3.12 -11.37
N GLU A 12 -3.07 -4.07 -10.87
CA GLU A 12 -4.53 -3.95 -10.77
C GLU A 12 -4.94 -2.78 -9.86
N MET A 13 -4.24 -2.59 -8.75
CA MET A 13 -4.46 -1.44 -7.87
C MET A 13 -4.24 -0.11 -8.61
N GLY A 14 -3.13 0.00 -9.35
CA GLY A 14 -2.82 1.20 -10.14
C GLY A 14 -3.82 1.44 -11.27
N GLU A 15 -4.22 0.40 -11.99
CA GLU A 15 -5.22 0.48 -13.08
C GLU A 15 -6.58 0.93 -12.55
N LYS A 16 -6.98 0.45 -11.38
CA LYS A 16 -8.22 0.87 -10.72
C LYS A 16 -8.21 2.37 -10.42
N ILE A 17 -7.12 2.88 -9.87
CA ILE A 17 -6.94 4.31 -9.58
C ILE A 17 -7.01 5.14 -10.86
N VAL A 18 -6.28 4.74 -11.90
CA VAL A 18 -6.28 5.43 -13.20
C VAL A 18 -7.68 5.41 -13.83
N SER A 19 -8.37 4.28 -13.79
CA SER A 19 -9.73 4.16 -14.31
C SER A 19 -10.72 5.10 -13.59
N GLN A 20 -10.64 5.18 -12.26
CA GLN A 20 -11.47 6.09 -11.49
C GLN A 20 -11.19 7.56 -11.85
N THR A 21 -9.93 7.91 -12.00
CA THR A 21 -9.50 9.26 -12.39
C THR A 21 -10.01 9.62 -13.79
N LYS A 22 -9.90 8.73 -14.76
CA LYS A 22 -10.39 8.94 -16.13
C LYS A 22 -11.91 9.12 -16.19
N LYS A 23 -12.64 8.50 -15.28
CA LYS A 23 -14.11 8.65 -15.18
C LYS A 23 -14.52 9.91 -14.40
N GLY A 24 -13.57 10.75 -14.01
CA GLY A 24 -13.83 11.95 -13.21
C GLY A 24 -14.27 11.67 -11.77
N LYS A 25 -14.01 10.45 -11.28
CA LYS A 25 -14.32 10.08 -9.90
C LYS A 25 -13.13 10.34 -8.99
N ASN A 26 -13.40 10.57 -7.72
CA ASN A 26 -12.35 10.68 -6.71
C ASN A 26 -11.69 9.30 -6.53
N PRO A 27 -10.39 9.14 -6.85
CA PRO A 27 -9.72 7.86 -6.66
C PRO A 27 -9.73 7.44 -5.20
N GLU A 28 -10.02 6.17 -4.95
CA GLU A 28 -10.06 5.62 -3.60
C GLU A 28 -9.34 4.28 -3.49
N ILE A 29 -8.77 4.02 -2.33
CA ILE A 29 -8.19 2.74 -1.96
C ILE A 29 -8.94 2.23 -0.74
N THR A 30 -9.53 1.04 -0.84
CA THR A 30 -10.23 0.37 0.26
C THR A 30 -9.34 -0.72 0.86
N PHE A 31 -9.43 -0.91 2.16
CA PHE A 31 -8.62 -1.89 2.89
C PHE A 31 -9.33 -2.34 4.16
N GLN A 32 -8.95 -3.52 4.66
CA GLN A 32 -9.42 -3.99 5.95
C GLN A 32 -8.76 -3.17 7.07
N LEU A 33 -9.56 -2.78 8.07
CA LEU A 33 -9.03 -2.04 9.20
C LEU A 33 -8.16 -2.93 10.09
N ARG A 34 -6.98 -2.42 10.43
CA ARG A 34 -6.00 -3.08 11.31
C ARG A 34 -6.09 -2.51 12.71
N ASN A 35 -7.15 -2.83 13.41
CA ASN A 35 -7.34 -2.44 14.81
C ASN A 35 -7.92 -3.59 15.62
N LEU A 36 -7.85 -3.50 16.93
CA LEU A 36 -8.31 -4.56 17.84
C LEU A 36 -9.79 -4.88 17.65
N SER A 37 -10.60 -3.88 17.32
CA SER A 37 -12.04 -4.08 17.11
C SER A 37 -12.36 -4.87 15.83
N ASN A 38 -11.39 -5.04 14.94
CA ASN A 38 -11.54 -5.76 13.67
C ASN A 38 -10.74 -7.07 13.64
N ILE A 39 -10.35 -7.60 14.78
CA ILE A 39 -9.65 -8.89 14.87
C ILE A 39 -10.66 -9.97 15.23
N VAL A 40 -10.69 -11.04 14.43
CA VAL A 40 -11.57 -12.19 14.62
C VAL A 40 -10.74 -13.45 14.83
N TYR A 41 -11.10 -14.25 15.82
CA TYR A 41 -10.48 -15.55 16.05
C TYR A 41 -11.17 -16.62 15.20
N ASP A 42 -10.40 -17.25 14.33
CA ASP A 42 -10.88 -18.39 13.53
C ASP A 42 -10.61 -19.70 14.28
N LYS A 43 -11.68 -20.33 14.76
CA LYS A 43 -11.60 -21.59 15.50
C LYS A 43 -11.11 -22.76 14.66
N LYS A 44 -11.34 -22.73 13.35
CA LYS A 44 -10.94 -23.82 12.44
C LYS A 44 -9.43 -23.86 12.24
N THR A 45 -8.83 -22.70 11.97
CA THR A 45 -7.38 -22.57 11.74
C THR A 45 -6.62 -22.25 13.02
N ARG A 46 -7.31 -21.91 14.10
CA ARG A 46 -6.74 -21.45 15.38
C ARG A 46 -5.84 -20.23 15.21
N THR A 47 -6.22 -19.32 14.31
CA THR A 47 -5.47 -18.11 14.01
C THR A 47 -6.31 -16.86 14.25
N LEU A 48 -5.64 -15.73 14.44
CA LEU A 48 -6.27 -14.42 14.42
C LEU A 48 -6.25 -13.88 12.99
N ARG A 49 -7.35 -13.31 12.53
CA ARG A 49 -7.47 -12.69 11.22
C ARG A 49 -8.20 -11.37 11.29
N LEU A 50 -8.07 -10.54 10.26
CA LEU A 50 -8.85 -9.31 10.13
C LEU A 50 -10.31 -9.64 9.78
N GLY A 51 -11.24 -8.92 10.40
CA GLY A 51 -12.68 -9.03 10.15
C GLY A 51 -13.12 -8.20 8.94
N ASP A 52 -14.42 -7.96 8.86
CA ASP A 52 -15.06 -7.35 7.70
C ASP A 52 -15.11 -5.81 7.74
N LYS A 53 -14.59 -5.19 8.79
CA LYS A 53 -14.57 -3.73 8.88
C LYS A 53 -13.59 -3.16 7.89
N MET A 54 -14.09 -2.30 7.00
CA MET A 54 -13.32 -1.68 5.93
C MET A 54 -13.10 -0.19 6.19
N GLY A 55 -11.94 0.30 5.79
CA GLY A 55 -11.65 1.71 5.68
C GLY A 55 -11.38 2.09 4.23
N ASN A 56 -11.41 3.36 3.92
CA ASN A 56 -11.00 3.85 2.62
C ASN A 56 -10.18 5.13 2.74
N ARG A 57 -9.38 5.40 1.73
CA ARG A 57 -8.67 6.65 1.55
C ARG A 57 -8.98 7.19 0.17
N THR A 58 -9.28 8.47 0.09
CA THR A 58 -9.59 9.14 -1.17
C THR A 58 -8.57 10.24 -1.43
N PHE A 59 -8.22 10.44 -2.70
CA PHE A 59 -7.20 11.43 -3.07
C PHE A 59 -7.65 12.86 -2.80
N PHE A 60 -8.92 13.18 -3.03
CA PHE A 60 -9.44 14.55 -2.84
C PHE A 60 -9.80 14.89 -1.38
N ASN A 61 -9.62 13.97 -0.46
CA ASN A 61 -9.72 14.26 0.96
C ASN A 61 -8.38 14.82 1.45
N VAL A 62 -8.36 16.06 1.93
CA VAL A 62 -7.12 16.75 2.36
C VAL A 62 -6.37 15.95 3.43
N ALA A 63 -7.09 15.35 4.38
CA ALA A 63 -6.47 14.56 5.44
C ALA A 63 -5.83 13.26 4.92
N HIS A 64 -6.27 12.75 3.78
CA HIS A 64 -5.82 11.48 3.21
C HIS A 64 -4.91 11.63 2.00
N ALA A 65 -4.87 12.81 1.37
CA ALA A 65 -4.18 13.01 0.10
C ALA A 65 -2.70 12.62 0.15
N LYS A 66 -1.96 13.06 1.16
CA LYS A 66 -0.55 12.72 1.31
C LYS A 66 -0.35 11.22 1.49
N LYS A 67 -1.18 10.59 2.33
CA LYS A 67 -1.11 9.14 2.58
C LYS A 67 -1.45 8.33 1.34
N PHE A 68 -2.42 8.80 0.56
CA PHE A 68 -2.77 8.20 -0.72
C PHE A 68 -1.58 8.25 -1.69
N LEU A 69 -0.94 9.40 -1.84
CA LEU A 69 0.24 9.57 -2.68
C LEU A 69 1.41 8.70 -2.22
N GLN A 70 1.67 8.64 -0.92
CA GLN A 70 2.70 7.76 -0.35
C GLN A 70 2.44 6.29 -0.69
N THR A 71 1.19 5.85 -0.58
CA THR A 71 0.81 4.47 -0.90
C THR A 71 1.07 4.13 -2.36
N VAL A 72 0.66 5.01 -3.29
CA VAL A 72 0.88 4.82 -4.72
C VAL A 72 2.37 4.85 -5.06
N GLU A 73 3.14 5.76 -4.49
CA GLU A 73 4.58 5.89 -4.72
C GLU A 73 5.34 4.66 -4.24
N VAL A 74 5.08 4.20 -3.02
CA VAL A 74 5.73 2.99 -2.49
C VAL A 74 5.35 1.76 -3.30
N ALA A 75 4.10 1.62 -3.69
CA ALA A 75 3.65 0.53 -4.57
C ALA A 75 4.38 0.55 -5.90
N SER A 76 4.57 1.72 -6.50
CA SER A 76 5.31 1.91 -7.74
C SER A 76 6.79 1.50 -7.59
N ILE A 77 7.44 1.92 -6.51
CA ILE A 77 8.84 1.58 -6.21
C ILE A 77 8.98 0.06 -6.04
N ILE A 78 8.11 -0.55 -5.25
CA ILE A 78 8.15 -2.01 -5.05
C ILE A 78 8.02 -2.73 -6.39
N LYS A 79 7.06 -2.34 -7.20
CA LYS A 79 6.83 -2.99 -8.50
C LYS A 79 8.05 -2.84 -9.42
N LYS A 80 8.52 -1.61 -9.63
CA LYS A 80 9.58 -1.31 -10.60
C LYS A 80 10.97 -1.68 -10.12
N GLU A 81 11.32 -1.30 -8.90
CA GLU A 81 12.69 -1.40 -8.41
C GLU A 81 12.98 -2.74 -7.74
N LEU A 82 11.99 -3.40 -7.19
CA LEU A 82 12.17 -4.64 -6.45
C LEU A 82 11.65 -5.86 -7.22
N LEU A 83 10.37 -5.88 -7.54
CA LEU A 83 9.76 -7.06 -8.16
C LEU A 83 10.21 -7.29 -9.61
N GLU A 84 10.25 -6.25 -10.43
CA GLU A 84 10.68 -6.38 -11.83
C GLU A 84 12.17 -6.66 -11.96
N SER A 85 12.99 -6.14 -11.05
CA SER A 85 14.43 -6.39 -11.04
C SER A 85 14.85 -7.64 -10.27
N GLY A 86 13.92 -8.29 -9.57
CA GLY A 86 14.21 -9.46 -8.72
C GLY A 86 15.01 -9.14 -7.46
N LYS A 87 15.09 -7.88 -7.08
CA LYS A 87 15.81 -7.44 -5.88
C LYS A 87 14.93 -7.46 -4.64
N HIS A 88 15.56 -7.59 -3.49
CA HIS A 88 14.93 -7.41 -2.18
C HIS A 88 15.53 -6.19 -1.48
N GLU A 89 14.73 -5.48 -0.71
CA GLU A 89 15.19 -4.35 0.07
C GLU A 89 14.52 -4.38 1.45
N HIS A 90 15.22 -3.87 2.45
CA HIS A 90 14.66 -3.76 3.79
C HIS A 90 13.90 -2.45 3.97
N LEU A 91 13.13 -2.33 5.04
CA LEU A 91 12.26 -1.18 5.30
C LEU A 91 13.00 0.16 5.19
N ARG A 92 14.20 0.23 5.75
CA ARG A 92 15.00 1.46 5.70
C ARG A 92 15.43 1.83 4.29
N GLY A 93 15.75 0.83 3.48
CA GLY A 93 16.08 1.05 2.07
C GLY A 93 14.90 1.60 1.28
N VAL A 94 13.71 1.05 1.47
CA VAL A 94 12.49 1.57 0.86
C VAL A 94 12.22 3.01 1.30
N PHE A 95 12.44 3.34 2.57
CA PHE A 95 12.34 4.70 3.07
C PHE A 95 13.25 5.66 2.28
N TYR A 96 14.52 5.31 2.10
CA TYR A 96 15.45 6.16 1.33
C TYR A 96 15.05 6.27 -0.14
N MET A 97 14.53 5.22 -0.75
CA MET A 97 14.05 5.26 -2.13
C MET A 97 12.81 6.16 -2.28
N THR A 98 12.00 6.27 -1.24
CA THR A 98 10.77 7.08 -1.24
C THR A 98 11.02 8.53 -0.81
N LYS A 99 12.09 8.78 -0.07
CA LYS A 99 12.42 10.11 0.48
C LYS A 99 12.88 11.06 -0.62
N ARG A 100 11.91 11.72 -1.24
CA ARG A 100 12.14 12.75 -2.26
C ARG A 100 11.06 13.81 -2.18
N THR A 101 11.34 14.98 -2.76
CA THR A 101 10.37 16.07 -2.81
C THR A 101 9.28 15.77 -3.84
N ILE A 102 8.03 16.01 -3.48
CA ILE A 102 6.90 15.89 -4.40
C ILE A 102 7.08 16.95 -5.50
N PRO A 103 7.06 16.57 -6.80
CA PRO A 103 7.26 17.51 -7.91
C PRO A 103 6.33 18.72 -7.83
N GLY A 104 6.89 19.92 -8.05
CA GLY A 104 6.14 21.17 -8.00
C GLY A 104 5.85 21.70 -6.59
N THR A 105 6.37 21.07 -5.55
CA THR A 105 6.16 21.48 -4.15
C THR A 105 7.49 21.51 -3.38
N LYS A 106 7.41 22.04 -2.15
CA LYS A 106 8.52 21.98 -1.17
C LYS A 106 8.30 20.86 -0.13
N VAL A 107 7.30 20.02 -0.33
CA VAL A 107 6.91 18.95 0.59
C VAL A 107 7.62 17.65 0.19
N ASN A 108 8.21 16.97 1.16
CA ASN A 108 8.79 15.65 0.94
C ASN A 108 7.69 14.58 0.91
N MET A 109 7.90 13.55 0.10
CA MET A 109 6.99 12.40 0.03
C MET A 109 6.90 11.70 1.39
N VAL A 110 8.04 11.47 2.03
CA VAL A 110 8.14 10.98 3.43
C VAL A 110 9.22 11.78 4.14
N ASP A 111 9.00 12.06 5.42
CA ASP A 111 9.99 12.75 6.28
C ASP A 111 10.67 11.76 7.23
N GLU A 112 9.93 10.79 7.75
CA GLU A 112 10.41 9.81 8.71
C GLU A 112 10.16 8.37 8.24
N GLN A 113 11.00 7.44 8.67
CA GLN A 113 10.91 6.04 8.30
C GLN A 113 9.55 5.40 8.67
N ASN A 114 8.97 5.78 9.81
CA ASN A 114 7.69 5.23 10.22
C ASN A 114 6.55 5.52 9.23
N GLU A 115 6.64 6.58 8.44
CA GLU A 115 5.65 6.88 7.40
C GLU A 115 5.68 5.84 6.28
N SER A 116 6.86 5.50 5.77
CA SER A 116 7.00 4.45 4.75
C SER A 116 6.71 3.06 5.30
N ASP A 117 7.09 2.79 6.55
CA ASP A 117 6.82 1.50 7.21
C ASP A 117 5.32 1.24 7.31
N LYS A 118 4.54 2.25 7.71
CA LYS A 118 3.08 2.16 7.77
C LYS A 118 2.44 1.95 6.40
N VAL A 119 2.98 2.59 5.37
CA VAL A 119 2.51 2.40 3.99
C VAL A 119 2.75 0.96 3.54
N ILE A 120 3.88 0.37 3.87
CA ILE A 120 4.16 -1.04 3.54
C ILE A 120 3.18 -1.96 4.26
N GLU A 121 2.89 -1.70 5.55
CA GLU A 121 1.87 -2.44 6.29
C GLU A 121 0.48 -2.33 5.63
N ASP A 122 0.12 -1.13 5.19
CA ASP A 122 -1.14 -0.91 4.46
C ASP A 122 -1.18 -1.69 3.14
N LEU A 123 -0.07 -1.72 2.40
CA LEU A 123 0.03 -2.48 1.16
C LEU A 123 -0.11 -3.99 1.38
N GLU A 124 0.41 -4.52 2.47
CA GLU A 124 0.20 -5.93 2.85
C GLU A 124 -1.31 -6.23 2.98
N VAL A 125 -2.05 -5.33 3.60
CA VAL A 125 -3.50 -5.47 3.78
C VAL A 125 -4.26 -5.28 2.47
N ILE A 126 -3.93 -4.24 1.71
CA ILE A 126 -4.59 -3.91 0.44
C ILE A 126 -4.44 -5.03 -0.58
N THR A 127 -3.23 -5.58 -0.70
CA THR A 127 -2.91 -6.60 -1.69
C THR A 127 -3.16 -8.03 -1.21
N GLY A 128 -3.25 -8.24 0.11
CA GLY A 128 -3.31 -9.59 0.70
C GLY A 128 -1.99 -10.35 0.61
N LEU A 129 -0.89 -9.66 0.32
CA LEU A 129 0.44 -10.25 0.18
C LEU A 129 1.27 -9.99 1.44
N SER A 130 2.20 -10.91 1.74
CA SER A 130 3.17 -10.69 2.80
C SER A 130 4.26 -9.71 2.35
N ARG A 131 4.95 -9.15 3.33
CA ARG A 131 6.10 -8.27 3.10
C ARG A 131 7.17 -8.97 2.24
N GLU A 132 7.45 -10.22 2.53
CA GLU A 132 8.40 -11.02 1.78
C GLU A 132 7.98 -11.20 0.30
N GLN A 133 6.70 -11.40 0.04
CA GLN A 133 6.17 -11.48 -1.32
C GLN A 133 6.28 -10.14 -2.06
N LEU A 134 6.30 -9.03 -1.34
CA LEU A 134 6.54 -7.69 -1.88
C LEU A 134 8.04 -7.37 -2.02
N HIS A 135 8.91 -8.29 -1.67
CA HIS A 135 10.37 -8.14 -1.69
C HIS A 135 10.90 -7.06 -0.71
N VAL A 136 10.21 -6.89 0.39
CA VAL A 136 10.62 -5.96 1.45
C VAL A 136 10.99 -6.68 2.73
#